data_d4581fd83ed46a03d0465e14ad5e3e55
#
_entry.id   d4581fd83ed46a03d0465e14ad5e3e55
#
_cell.length_a   1.000
_cell.length_b   1.000
_cell.length_c   1.000
_cell.angle_alpha   90.00
_cell.angle_beta   90.00
_cell.angle_gamma   90.00
#
_symmetry.space_group_name_H-M   'P 1'
#
loop_
_entity.id
_entity.type
_entity.pdbx_description
1 polymer ?
#
loop_
_entity_poly.entity_id
_entity_poly.type
_entity_poly.pdbx_seq_one_letter_code
_entity_poly.pdbx_strand_id
1 'polypeptide(L)'
;MIESILILSKTGIIRFIKIYSSNDENLNKSELVNNILINIQKSEDTQIIYDFPYINNEKRKLVYKSFGGIYLILIIDECENELASLDFINVIMKVLDEIFKGVCEIHMIMNPDKLYFLIDEMICGGMVIETNKEDIIKNYNDKMKFDDVNYKYFSK
;
A
#
# COMPACT_ATOMS: atom_id res chain seq x y z
N MET A 1 2.36 4.13 14.01
CA MET A 1 1.30 4.44 13.01
C MET A 1 1.89 4.36 11.61
N ILE A 2 1.12 3.91 10.64
CA ILE A 2 1.50 3.94 9.23
C ILE A 2 1.31 5.37 8.71
N GLU A 3 2.39 6.01 8.26
CA GLU A 3 2.37 7.38 7.71
C GLU A 3 1.94 7.37 6.23
N SER A 4 2.41 6.36 5.48
CA SER A 4 2.00 6.18 4.10
C SER A 4 2.18 4.74 3.63
N ILE A 5 1.39 4.38 2.60
CA ILE A 5 1.52 3.14 1.86
C ILE A 5 1.70 3.44 0.37
N LEU A 6 2.66 2.77 -0.25
CA LEU A 6 2.96 2.92 -1.68
C LEU A 6 3.08 1.56 -2.36
N ILE A 7 2.64 1.50 -3.60
CA ILE A 7 2.97 0.41 -4.52
C ILE A 7 3.70 1.04 -5.71
N LEU A 8 4.93 0.64 -5.92
CA LEU A 8 5.77 1.11 -7.01
C LEU A 8 6.10 -0.03 -7.96
N SER A 9 6.24 0.27 -9.25
CA SER A 9 6.92 -0.65 -10.16
C SER A 9 8.41 -0.70 -9.83
N LYS A 10 9.12 -1.72 -10.30
CA LYS A 10 10.59 -1.79 -10.17
C LYS A 10 11.32 -0.64 -10.87
N THR A 11 10.66 0.01 -11.81
CA THR A 11 11.16 1.19 -12.53
C THR A 11 10.84 2.52 -11.83
N GLY A 12 10.16 2.47 -10.68
CA GLY A 12 9.82 3.66 -9.89
C GLY A 12 8.54 4.37 -10.28
N ILE A 13 7.68 3.73 -11.09
CA ILE A 13 6.39 4.32 -11.42
C ILE A 13 5.41 4.04 -10.27
N ILE A 14 4.76 5.10 -9.78
CA ILE A 14 3.73 4.98 -8.75
C ILE A 14 2.50 4.28 -9.33
N ARG A 15 2.11 3.15 -8.72
CA ARG A 15 0.86 2.44 -9.05
C ARG A 15 -0.22 2.69 -8.02
N PHE A 16 0.19 2.93 -6.79
CA PHE A 16 -0.70 3.33 -5.69
C PHE A 16 0.09 4.17 -4.70
N ILE A 17 -0.54 5.18 -4.15
CA ILE A 17 -0.01 5.96 -3.03
C ILE A 17 -1.16 6.47 -2.17
N LYS A 18 -1.06 6.24 -0.88
CA LYS A 18 -1.95 6.82 0.11
C LYS A 18 -1.14 7.30 1.30
N ILE A 19 -1.37 8.54 1.69
CA ILE A 19 -0.66 9.21 2.76
C ILE A 19 -1.68 9.51 3.85
N TYR A 20 -1.33 9.22 5.09
CA TYR A 20 -2.19 9.38 6.27
C TYR A 20 -1.73 10.51 7.18
N SER A 21 -0.51 11.02 6.98
CA SER A 21 0.01 12.14 7.76
C SER A 21 -0.63 13.46 7.33
N SER A 22 -0.85 14.36 8.28
CA SER A 22 -1.54 15.65 8.06
C SER A 22 -0.73 16.71 7.28
N ASN A 23 0.50 16.41 6.89
CA ASN A 23 1.42 17.35 6.25
C ASN A 23 1.51 17.20 4.73
N ASP A 24 0.46 16.72 4.09
CA ASP A 24 0.43 16.31 2.68
C ASP A 24 0.60 17.42 1.66
N GLU A 25 0.25 18.66 1.98
CA GLU A 25 0.11 19.74 0.99
C GLU A 25 1.43 20.10 0.29
N ASN A 26 2.58 19.76 0.88
CA ASN A 26 3.90 20.10 0.35
C ASN A 26 4.75 18.90 -0.08
N LEU A 27 4.17 17.70 -0.14
CA LEU A 27 4.93 16.51 -0.47
C LEU A 27 5.23 16.42 -1.95
N ASN A 28 6.51 16.53 -2.30
CA ASN A 28 6.98 16.23 -3.66
C ASN A 28 7.04 14.69 -3.86
N LYS A 29 5.99 14.13 -4.44
CA LYS A 29 5.87 12.68 -4.67
C LYS A 29 7.02 12.10 -5.50
N SER A 30 7.52 12.86 -6.47
CA SER A 30 8.64 12.42 -7.31
C SER A 30 9.95 12.33 -6.52
N GLU A 31 10.20 13.29 -5.65
CA GLU A 31 11.37 13.30 -4.77
C GLU A 31 11.30 12.16 -3.75
N LEU A 32 10.13 11.94 -3.15
CA LEU A 32 9.90 10.81 -2.23
C LEU A 32 10.20 9.48 -2.91
N VAL A 33 9.67 9.24 -4.10
CA VAL A 33 9.89 8.00 -4.85
C VAL A 33 11.36 7.81 -5.19
N ASN A 34 12.06 8.85 -5.64
CA ASN A 34 13.49 8.78 -5.92
C ASN A 34 14.29 8.41 -4.67
N ASN A 35 13.98 9.03 -3.53
CA ASN A 35 14.64 8.72 -2.24
C ASN A 35 14.37 7.26 -1.81
N ILE A 36 13.14 6.79 -1.98
CA ILE A 36 12.78 5.39 -1.70
C ILE A 36 13.62 4.44 -2.55
N LEU A 37 13.66 4.64 -3.86
CA LEU A 37 14.39 3.76 -4.79
C LEU A 37 15.88 3.72 -4.52
N ILE A 38 16.49 4.88 -4.26
CA ILE A 38 17.92 4.96 -3.92
C ILE A 38 18.22 4.16 -2.65
N ASN A 39 17.37 4.25 -1.64
CA ASN A 39 17.55 3.52 -0.38
C ASN A 39 17.32 2.01 -0.55
N ILE A 40 16.30 1.60 -1.30
CA ILE A 40 16.05 0.19 -1.62
C ILE A 40 17.23 -0.41 -2.39
N GLN A 41 17.79 0.29 -3.37
CA GLN A 41 18.93 -0.19 -4.16
C GLN A 41 20.21 -0.33 -3.34
N LYS A 42 20.39 0.48 -2.31
CA LYS A 42 21.54 0.42 -1.40
C LYS A 42 21.45 -0.70 -0.35
N SER A 43 20.22 -1.12 -0.04
CA SER A 43 19.95 -2.12 1.00
C SER A 43 19.74 -3.50 0.38
N GLU A 44 20.83 -4.17 -0.01
CA GLU A 44 20.81 -5.37 -0.86
C GLU A 44 20.01 -6.55 -0.28
N ASP A 45 19.86 -6.67 1.05
CA ASP A 45 19.17 -7.81 1.69
C ASP A 45 18.20 -7.44 2.81
N THR A 46 18.04 -6.17 3.14
CA THR A 46 17.16 -5.75 4.23
C THR A 46 15.81 -5.26 3.69
N GLN A 47 14.73 -5.71 4.31
CA GLN A 47 13.37 -5.24 4.01
C GLN A 47 12.96 -4.05 4.88
N ILE A 48 13.87 -3.55 5.71
CA ILE A 48 13.67 -2.47 6.67
C ILE A 48 14.80 -1.47 6.53
N ILE A 49 14.45 -0.20 6.35
CA ILE A 49 15.39 0.92 6.30
C ILE A 49 15.04 1.85 7.46
N TYR A 50 16.01 2.05 8.35
CA TYR A 50 15.91 2.96 9.48
C TYR A 50 16.35 4.37 9.07
N ASP A 51 15.92 5.36 9.85
CA ASP A 51 16.28 6.78 9.63
C ASP A 51 15.97 7.29 8.21
N PHE A 52 14.92 6.74 7.57
CA PHE A 52 14.50 7.19 6.24
C PHE A 52 13.99 8.64 6.33
N PRO A 53 14.57 9.58 5.53
CA PRO A 53 14.11 10.97 5.50
C PRO A 53 12.74 11.04 4.83
N TYR A 54 11.76 11.45 5.60
CA TYR A 54 10.37 11.62 5.16
C TYR A 54 10.02 13.12 5.07
N ILE A 55 8.77 13.49 5.26
CA ILE A 55 8.31 14.87 5.17
C ILE A 55 9.09 15.75 6.17
N ASN A 56 9.55 16.93 5.74
CA ASN A 56 10.32 17.88 6.54
C ASN A 56 11.62 17.30 7.17
N ASN A 57 12.23 16.31 6.54
CA ASN A 57 13.40 15.58 7.05
C ASN A 57 13.17 14.86 8.40
N GLU A 58 11.93 14.62 8.76
CA GLU A 58 11.64 13.75 9.88
C GLU A 58 12.09 12.33 9.56
N LYS A 59 12.73 11.70 10.53
CA LYS A 59 13.19 10.31 10.37
C LYS A 59 12.02 9.36 10.59
N ARG A 60 11.88 8.42 9.69
CA ARG A 60 10.88 7.34 9.75
C ARG A 60 11.53 6.00 9.44
N LYS A 61 10.81 4.94 9.64
CA LYS A 61 11.21 3.62 9.16
C LYS A 61 10.49 3.32 7.86
N LEU A 62 11.23 2.81 6.88
CA LEU A 62 10.68 2.33 5.62
C LEU A 62 10.75 0.82 5.62
N VAL A 63 9.59 0.17 5.50
CA VAL A 63 9.45 -1.28 5.43
C VAL A 63 8.93 -1.64 4.06
N TYR A 64 9.59 -2.55 3.36
CA TYR A 64 9.19 -2.90 2.00
C TYR A 64 9.41 -4.37 1.68
N LYS A 65 8.69 -4.83 0.67
CA LYS A 65 8.88 -6.15 0.09
C LYS A 65 8.65 -6.13 -1.42
N SER A 66 9.47 -6.90 -2.13
CA SER A 66 9.33 -7.07 -3.57
C SER A 66 8.45 -8.26 -3.89
N PHE A 67 7.48 -8.07 -4.79
CA PHE A 67 6.62 -9.12 -5.32
C PHE A 67 6.52 -8.99 -6.82
N GLY A 68 6.99 -10.01 -7.56
CA GLY A 68 6.95 -9.96 -9.01
C GLY A 68 7.63 -8.70 -9.57
N GLY A 69 6.87 -7.84 -10.24
CA GLY A 69 7.34 -6.58 -10.83
C GLY A 69 7.15 -5.34 -9.96
N ILE A 70 6.68 -5.47 -8.71
CA ILE A 70 6.31 -4.35 -7.85
C ILE A 70 7.02 -4.39 -6.49
N TYR A 71 7.12 -3.22 -5.86
CA TYR A 71 7.43 -3.04 -4.44
C TYR A 71 6.18 -2.60 -3.71
N LEU A 72 5.85 -3.28 -2.60
CA LEU A 72 4.90 -2.78 -1.61
C LEU A 72 5.69 -2.20 -0.45
N ILE A 73 5.39 -0.94 -0.11
CA ILE A 73 6.18 -0.12 0.80
C ILE A 73 5.26 0.49 1.84
N LEU A 74 5.66 0.40 3.10
CA LEU A 74 5.06 1.13 4.21
C LEU A 74 6.09 2.10 4.78
N ILE A 75 5.71 3.34 5.00
CA ILE A 75 6.47 4.28 5.81
C ILE A 75 5.76 4.37 7.15
N ILE A 76 6.48 4.06 8.21
CA ILE A 76 5.96 3.95 9.58
C ILE A 76 6.73 4.90 10.52
N ASP A 77 6.08 5.29 11.60
CA ASP A 77 6.73 6.10 12.63
C ASP A 77 7.80 5.30 13.40
N GLU A 78 8.59 5.99 14.22
CA GLU A 78 9.68 5.37 14.97
C GLU A 78 9.20 4.36 16.03
N CYS A 79 7.97 4.54 16.54
CA CYS A 79 7.40 3.71 17.60
C CYS A 79 6.75 2.44 17.08
N GLU A 80 6.46 2.36 15.77
CA GLU A 80 5.80 1.21 15.17
C GLU A 80 6.73 0.00 15.06
N ASN A 81 6.14 -1.19 15.16
CA ASN A 81 6.87 -2.45 15.08
C ASN A 81 7.09 -2.84 13.60
N GLU A 82 8.35 -2.94 13.21
CA GLU A 82 8.78 -3.24 11.85
C GLU A 82 8.40 -4.67 11.41
N LEU A 83 8.50 -5.63 12.32
CA LEU A 83 8.16 -7.04 12.01
C LEU A 83 6.65 -7.18 11.81
N ALA A 84 5.85 -6.52 12.66
CA ALA A 84 4.40 -6.48 12.46
C ALA A 84 4.03 -5.82 11.13
N SER A 85 4.75 -4.78 10.73
CA SER A 85 4.57 -4.11 9.44
C SER A 85 4.95 -5.01 8.26
N LEU A 86 6.01 -5.81 8.37
CA LEU A 86 6.36 -6.82 7.36
C LEU A 86 5.30 -7.91 7.24
N ASP A 87 4.78 -8.40 8.36
CA ASP A 87 3.71 -9.38 8.35
C ASP A 87 2.43 -8.80 7.74
N PHE A 88 2.14 -7.54 8.02
CA PHE A 88 1.02 -6.83 7.41
C PHE A 88 1.18 -6.68 5.89
N ILE A 89 2.37 -6.37 5.40
CA ILE A 89 2.67 -6.41 3.94
C ILE A 89 2.34 -7.79 3.36
N ASN A 90 2.68 -8.87 4.05
CA ASN A 90 2.36 -10.22 3.60
C ASN A 90 0.84 -10.47 3.55
N VAL A 91 0.08 -9.93 4.50
CA VAL A 91 -1.40 -10.01 4.50
C VAL A 91 -1.96 -9.26 3.30
N ILE A 92 -1.53 -8.01 3.07
CA ILE A 92 -1.96 -7.22 1.91
C ILE A 92 -1.72 -8.00 0.62
N MET A 93 -0.51 -8.56 0.46
CA MET A 93 -0.18 -9.31 -0.75
C MET A 93 -1.03 -10.55 -0.96
N LYS A 94 -1.32 -11.30 0.12
CA LYS A 94 -2.21 -12.48 0.05
C LYS A 94 -3.63 -12.10 -0.35
N VAL A 95 -4.14 -10.98 0.15
CA VAL A 95 -5.47 -10.45 -0.22
C VAL A 95 -5.49 -10.06 -1.70
N LEU A 96 -4.50 -9.29 -2.14
CA LEU A 96 -4.40 -8.86 -3.54
C LEU A 96 -4.24 -10.06 -4.49
N ASP A 97 -3.43 -11.06 -4.11
CA ASP A 97 -3.21 -12.26 -4.92
C ASP A 97 -4.49 -13.08 -5.12
N GLU A 98 -5.30 -13.18 -4.08
CA GLU A 98 -6.58 -13.89 -4.16
C GLU A 98 -7.63 -13.13 -4.98
N ILE A 99 -7.72 -11.81 -4.81
CA ILE A 99 -8.68 -10.97 -5.55
C ILE A 99 -8.33 -10.88 -7.04
N PHE A 100 -7.04 -10.72 -7.36
CA PHE A 100 -6.57 -10.55 -8.74
C PHE A 100 -6.08 -11.85 -9.40
N LYS A 101 -6.12 -12.99 -8.68
CA LYS A 101 -5.69 -14.31 -9.17
C LYS A 101 -4.27 -14.30 -9.74
N GLY A 102 -3.35 -13.80 -8.96
CA GLY A 102 -1.96 -13.57 -9.33
C GLY A 102 -1.68 -12.08 -9.50
N VAL A 103 -1.01 -11.48 -8.51
CA VAL A 103 -0.71 -10.04 -8.51
C VAL A 103 0.33 -9.72 -9.56
N CYS A 104 -0.02 -8.81 -10.47
CA CYS A 104 0.93 -8.20 -11.39
C CYS A 104 0.65 -6.69 -11.55
N GLU A 105 1.61 -5.97 -12.08
CA GLU A 105 1.53 -4.52 -12.26
C GLU A 105 0.30 -4.08 -13.07
N ILE A 106 -0.10 -4.85 -14.09
CA ILE A 106 -1.25 -4.55 -14.94
C ILE A 106 -2.55 -4.52 -14.13
N HIS A 107 -2.72 -5.40 -13.14
CA HIS A 107 -3.91 -5.42 -12.30
C HIS A 107 -4.07 -4.13 -11.51
N MET A 108 -2.96 -3.54 -11.04
CA MET A 108 -2.96 -2.25 -10.32
C MET A 108 -3.38 -1.10 -11.22
N ILE A 109 -2.93 -1.11 -12.49
CA ILE A 109 -3.28 -0.09 -13.49
C ILE A 109 -4.76 -0.17 -13.88
N MET A 110 -5.27 -1.39 -14.08
CA MET A 110 -6.62 -1.62 -14.57
C MET A 110 -7.71 -1.47 -13.51
N ASN A 111 -7.35 -1.59 -12.23
CA ASN A 111 -8.32 -1.62 -11.14
C ASN A 111 -7.93 -0.72 -9.95
N PRO A 112 -7.67 0.58 -10.16
CA PRO A 112 -7.25 1.47 -9.07
C PRO A 112 -8.32 1.57 -7.98
N ASP A 113 -9.60 1.65 -8.33
CA ASP A 113 -10.69 1.79 -7.36
C ASP A 113 -10.80 0.58 -6.42
N LYS A 114 -10.62 -0.63 -6.97
CA LYS A 114 -10.60 -1.86 -6.18
C LYS A 114 -9.43 -1.88 -5.20
N LEU A 115 -8.28 -1.39 -5.64
CA LEU A 115 -7.09 -1.31 -4.82
C LEU A 115 -7.27 -0.33 -3.65
N TYR A 116 -7.81 0.87 -3.93
CA TYR A 116 -8.16 1.85 -2.88
C TYR A 116 -9.12 1.26 -1.87
N PHE A 117 -10.18 0.61 -2.35
CA PHE A 117 -11.16 -0.01 -1.47
C PHE A 117 -10.54 -1.08 -0.56
N LEU A 118 -9.75 -1.99 -1.13
CA LEU A 118 -9.10 -3.05 -0.35
C LEU A 118 -8.16 -2.50 0.73
N ILE A 119 -7.39 -1.47 0.41
CA ILE A 119 -6.51 -0.83 1.38
C ILE A 119 -7.32 -0.12 2.47
N ASP A 120 -8.45 0.50 2.12
CA ASP A 120 -9.31 1.18 3.10
C ASP A 120 -10.03 0.23 4.06
N GLU A 121 -10.30 -1.01 3.63
CA GLU A 121 -10.79 -2.07 4.52
C GLU A 121 -9.74 -2.54 5.52
N MET A 122 -8.46 -2.32 5.24
CA MET A 122 -7.36 -2.78 6.08
C MET A 122 -6.73 -1.68 6.93
N ILE A 123 -6.72 -0.44 6.43
CA ILE A 123 -6.07 0.70 7.07
C ILE A 123 -7.01 1.90 7.11
N CYS A 124 -7.27 2.43 8.29
CA CYS A 124 -8.01 3.66 8.49
C CYS A 124 -7.16 4.67 9.27
N GLY A 125 -6.94 5.86 8.69
CA GLY A 125 -6.18 6.93 9.35
C GLY A 125 -4.75 6.52 9.77
N GLY A 126 -4.11 5.61 9.04
CA GLY A 126 -2.78 5.09 9.38
C GLY A 126 -2.77 3.98 10.43
N MET A 127 -3.93 3.56 10.92
CA MET A 127 -4.07 2.43 11.84
C MET A 127 -4.56 1.19 11.09
N VAL A 128 -3.95 0.05 11.37
CA VAL A 128 -4.41 -1.25 10.88
C VAL A 128 -5.69 -1.62 11.62
N ILE A 129 -6.78 -1.81 10.87
CA ILE A 129 -8.11 -2.11 11.43
C ILE A 129 -8.55 -3.55 11.19
N GLU A 130 -8.06 -4.17 10.12
CA GLU A 130 -8.39 -5.55 9.79
C GLU A 130 -7.19 -6.28 9.16
N THR A 131 -6.94 -7.48 9.59
CA THR A 131 -5.85 -8.35 9.08
C THR A 131 -6.35 -9.74 8.69
N ASN A 132 -7.61 -10.07 9.00
CA ASN A 132 -8.20 -11.34 8.61
C ASN A 132 -8.55 -11.33 7.12
N LYS A 133 -7.78 -12.08 6.34
CA LYS A 133 -7.92 -12.18 4.89
C LYS A 133 -9.35 -12.55 4.47
N GLU A 134 -9.99 -13.49 5.17
CA GLU A 134 -11.32 -14.01 4.84
C GLU A 134 -12.39 -12.92 5.00
N ASP A 135 -12.31 -12.15 6.07
CA ASP A 135 -13.24 -11.05 6.34
C ASP A 135 -13.07 -9.91 5.33
N ILE A 136 -11.82 -9.55 5.00
CA ILE A 136 -11.52 -8.53 3.98
C ILE A 136 -12.08 -8.94 2.62
N ILE A 137 -11.85 -10.19 2.19
CA ILE A 137 -12.34 -10.69 0.90
C ILE A 137 -13.87 -10.76 0.87
N LYS A 138 -14.49 -11.17 1.98
CA LYS A 138 -15.95 -11.19 2.11
C LYS A 138 -16.53 -9.78 1.95
N ASN A 139 -16.02 -8.80 2.68
CA ASN A 139 -16.47 -7.41 2.60
C ASN A 139 -16.29 -6.85 1.19
N TYR A 140 -15.15 -7.13 0.54
CA TYR A 140 -14.91 -6.76 -0.84
C TYR A 140 -15.96 -7.35 -1.80
N ASN A 141 -16.23 -8.66 -1.69
CA ASN A 141 -17.20 -9.34 -2.55
C ASN A 141 -18.63 -8.80 -2.34
N ASP A 142 -19.00 -8.52 -1.10
CA ASP A 142 -20.32 -7.98 -0.79
C ASP A 142 -20.50 -6.57 -1.36
N LYS A 143 -19.46 -5.73 -1.31
CA LYS A 143 -19.48 -4.42 -1.93
C LYS A 143 -19.57 -4.50 -3.46
N MET A 144 -18.78 -5.37 -4.08
CA MET A 144 -18.83 -5.53 -5.54
C MET A 144 -20.22 -5.95 -6.02
N LYS A 145 -20.90 -6.85 -5.29
CA LYS A 145 -22.29 -7.23 -5.59
C LYS A 145 -23.26 -6.04 -5.47
N PHE A 146 -23.05 -5.21 -4.45
CA PHE A 146 -23.90 -4.03 -4.23
C PHE A 146 -23.73 -2.99 -5.36
N ASP A 147 -22.51 -2.76 -5.80
CA ASP A 147 -22.20 -1.84 -6.89
C ASP A 147 -22.78 -2.34 -8.23
N ASP A 148 -22.67 -3.63 -8.53
CA ASP A 148 -23.27 -4.26 -9.72
C ASP A 148 -24.80 -4.13 -9.75
N VAL A 149 -25.45 -4.24 -8.59
CA VAL A 149 -26.91 -4.04 -8.48
C VAL A 149 -27.29 -2.60 -8.75
N ASN A 150 -26.56 -1.64 -8.17
CA ASN A 150 -26.82 -0.21 -8.38
C ASN A 150 -26.60 0.20 -9.83
N TYR A 151 -25.56 -0.27 -10.51
CA TYR A 151 -25.33 0.00 -11.94
C TYR A 151 -26.52 -0.46 -12.80
N LYS A 152 -27.13 -1.59 -12.50
CA LYS A 152 -28.30 -2.10 -13.23
C LYS A 152 -29.57 -1.25 -13.00
N TYR A 153 -29.66 -0.55 -11.88
CA TYR A 153 -30.82 0.32 -11.60
C TYR A 153 -30.71 1.72 -12.22
N PHE A 154 -29.47 2.24 -12.38
CA PHE A 154 -29.23 3.58 -12.93
C PHE A 154 -28.96 3.59 -14.44
N SER A 155 -28.78 2.44 -15.09
CA SER A 155 -28.55 2.31 -16.54
C SER A 155 -29.82 2.03 -17.36
N LYS A 156 -30.99 2.22 -16.76
CA LYS A 156 -32.30 2.25 -17.42
C LYS A 156 -32.82 3.68 -17.40
#